data_53368558b8163f9a62fa1c447600d85f
#
_entry.id   53368558b8163f9a62fa1c447600d85f
#
_cell.length_a   1.000
_cell.length_b   1.000
_cell.length_c   1.000
_cell.angle_alpha   90.00
_cell.angle_beta   90.00
_cell.angle_gamma   90.00
#
_symmetry.space_group_name_H-M   'P 1'
#
loop_
_entity.id
_entity.type
_entity.pdbx_description
1 polymer ?
#
loop_
_entity_poly.entity_id
_entity_poly.type
_entity_poly.pdbx_seq_one_letter_code
_entity_poly.pdbx_strand_id
1 'polypeptide(L)'
;GISGLVFYSGFDGLIYSIGFLVGWPIILFILAEKLKNLGKYTFADATSIRLEPKKTRIIAVFGTLTTVLLYLIAQMVGAGGLIQTLFGLPYDYAVWVVGILMILYVSFGGMIATTWVQIIKAILLLLGASILAFLVLKNYEFSLNNIFSTASEIHSSGNNILFPGQLISDPVSIISLGIALIFGTAGLPHILMRFFTVPNARSARISAA
;
A
#
# COMPACT_ATOMS: atom_id res chain seq x y z
N GLY A 1 -4.37 -0.73 9.57
CA GLY A 1 -4.60 -0.06 8.32
C GLY A 1 -6.04 -0.16 7.82
N ILE A 2 -6.26 -0.63 6.60
CA ILE A 2 -7.59 -0.65 5.95
C ILE A 2 -8.63 -1.42 6.75
N SER A 3 -8.30 -2.59 7.29
CA SER A 3 -9.20 -3.35 8.16
C SER A 3 -9.65 -2.57 9.40
N GLY A 4 -8.78 -1.74 9.96
CA GLY A 4 -9.15 -0.83 11.04
C GLY A 4 -10.10 0.28 10.58
N LEU A 5 -9.90 0.82 9.37
CA LEU A 5 -10.83 1.81 8.80
C LEU A 5 -12.22 1.19 8.55
N VAL A 6 -12.28 -0.04 8.04
CA VAL A 6 -13.56 -0.76 7.88
C VAL A 6 -14.21 -1.02 9.23
N PHE A 7 -13.44 -1.34 10.25
CA PHE A 7 -13.96 -1.53 11.61
C PHE A 7 -14.56 -0.25 12.18
N TYR A 8 -13.91 0.92 12.01
CA TYR A 8 -14.39 2.18 12.56
C TYR A 8 -15.42 2.92 11.69
N SER A 9 -15.31 2.81 10.37
CA SER A 9 -16.09 3.60 9.42
C SER A 9 -16.97 2.74 8.50
N GLY A 10 -17.04 1.43 8.74
CA GLY A 10 -17.88 0.52 7.99
C GLY A 10 -17.59 0.57 6.49
N PHE A 11 -18.65 0.77 5.70
CA PHE A 11 -18.62 0.81 4.24
C PHE A 11 -17.58 1.80 3.67
N ASP A 12 -17.46 2.97 4.28
CA ASP A 12 -16.54 4.01 3.78
C ASP A 12 -15.06 3.60 3.89
N GLY A 13 -14.72 2.70 4.80
CA GLY A 13 -13.38 2.14 4.89
C GLY A 13 -12.97 1.35 3.64
N LEU A 14 -13.94 0.83 2.86
CA LEU A 14 -13.69 0.13 1.60
C LEU A 14 -13.23 1.05 0.47
N ILE A 15 -13.52 2.35 0.54
CA ILE A 15 -13.07 3.34 -0.46
C ILE A 15 -11.54 3.30 -0.60
N TYR A 16 -10.83 3.15 0.52
CA TYR A 16 -9.37 3.02 0.51
C TYR A 16 -8.91 1.72 -0.17
N SER A 17 -9.57 0.60 0.08
CA SER A 17 -9.26 -0.67 -0.58
C SER A 17 -9.48 -0.60 -2.08
N ILE A 18 -10.62 -0.07 -2.50
CA ILE A 18 -11.00 0.05 -3.92
C ILE A 18 -10.06 1.02 -4.63
N GLY A 19 -9.77 2.17 -4.03
CA GLY A 19 -8.86 3.16 -4.61
C GLY A 19 -7.46 2.60 -4.86
N PHE A 20 -6.89 1.90 -3.89
CA PHE A 20 -5.60 1.23 -4.06
C PHE A 20 -5.67 0.10 -5.08
N LEU A 21 -6.73 -0.71 -5.08
CA LEU A 21 -6.89 -1.81 -6.02
C LEU A 21 -6.96 -1.32 -7.46
N VAL A 22 -7.74 -0.28 -7.75
CA VAL A 22 -7.89 0.29 -9.10
C VAL A 22 -6.62 0.97 -9.59
N GLY A 23 -5.77 1.48 -8.70
CA GLY A 23 -4.46 2.04 -9.05
C GLY A 23 -3.51 1.02 -9.69
N TRP A 24 -3.57 -0.24 -9.28
CA TRP A 24 -2.69 -1.29 -9.80
C TRP A 24 -2.87 -1.59 -11.29
N PRO A 25 -4.05 -1.81 -11.85
CA PRO A 25 -4.25 -1.96 -13.29
C PRO A 25 -3.66 -0.80 -14.11
N ILE A 26 -3.79 0.44 -13.62
CA ILE A 26 -3.22 1.61 -14.30
C ILE A 26 -1.69 1.51 -14.34
N ILE A 27 -1.04 1.19 -13.21
CA ILE A 27 0.40 1.01 -13.13
C ILE A 27 0.85 -0.09 -14.09
N LEU A 28 0.17 -1.23 -14.04
CA LEU A 28 0.58 -2.44 -14.72
C LEU A 28 0.39 -2.34 -16.24
N PHE A 29 -0.76 -1.89 -16.69
CA PHE A 29 -1.09 -1.88 -18.13
C PHE A 29 -0.61 -0.61 -18.85
N ILE A 30 -0.54 0.53 -18.15
CA ILE A 30 -0.22 1.81 -18.79
C ILE A 30 1.24 2.21 -18.55
N LEU A 31 1.76 2.02 -17.34
CA LEU A 31 3.04 2.57 -16.92
C LEU A 31 4.21 1.59 -16.98
N ALA A 32 4.02 0.33 -16.57
CA ALA A 32 5.11 -0.62 -16.35
C ALA A 32 6.03 -0.80 -17.57
N GLU A 33 5.47 -1.10 -18.73
CA GLU A 33 6.23 -1.32 -19.97
C GLU A 33 6.89 -0.02 -20.46
N LYS A 34 6.15 1.09 -20.42
CA LYS A 34 6.66 2.40 -20.84
C LYS A 34 7.80 2.88 -19.97
N LEU A 35 7.67 2.73 -18.66
CA LEU A 35 8.73 3.09 -17.72
C LEU A 35 9.98 2.24 -17.92
N LYS A 36 9.84 0.93 -18.12
CA LYS A 36 10.97 0.05 -18.38
C LYS A 36 11.72 0.44 -19.64
N ASN A 37 11.03 0.90 -20.68
CA ASN A 37 11.63 1.34 -21.93
C ASN A 37 12.28 2.74 -21.83
N LEU A 38 11.80 3.60 -20.96
CA LEU A 38 12.26 4.99 -20.83
C LEU A 38 13.38 5.17 -19.82
N GLY A 39 13.36 4.45 -18.72
CA GLY A 39 14.29 4.66 -17.61
C GLY A 39 15.33 3.55 -17.48
N LYS A 40 16.49 3.91 -16.91
CA LYS A 40 17.54 2.92 -16.61
C LYS A 40 17.48 2.44 -15.17
N TYR A 41 17.38 3.37 -14.20
CA TYR A 41 17.49 3.05 -12.78
C TYR A 41 16.49 3.77 -11.90
N THR A 42 16.11 5.01 -12.21
CA THR A 42 15.30 5.85 -11.34
C THR A 42 14.16 6.53 -12.09
N PHE A 43 13.14 6.95 -11.35
CA PHE A 43 12.07 7.78 -11.91
C PHE A 43 12.59 9.12 -12.45
N ALA A 44 13.61 9.68 -11.83
CA ALA A 44 14.25 10.90 -12.29
C ALA A 44 14.89 10.73 -13.68
N ASP A 45 15.44 9.55 -13.98
CA ASP A 45 16.00 9.27 -15.30
C ASP A 45 14.91 9.26 -16.39
N ALA A 46 13.76 8.65 -16.09
CA ALA A 46 12.64 8.60 -17.01
C ALA A 46 12.06 10.00 -17.31
N THR A 47 11.93 10.84 -16.30
CA THR A 47 11.41 12.21 -16.46
C THR A 47 12.38 13.14 -17.17
N SER A 48 13.69 12.93 -17.00
CA SER A 48 14.73 13.78 -17.62
C SER A 48 14.94 13.54 -19.12
N ILE A 49 14.29 12.54 -19.74
CA ILE A 49 14.43 12.25 -21.16
C ILE A 49 13.81 13.37 -22.04
N ARG A 50 12.73 13.98 -21.58
CA ARG A 50 11.97 15.00 -22.36
C ARG A 50 12.10 16.41 -21.83
N LEU A 51 12.71 16.60 -20.66
CA LEU A 51 12.85 17.88 -19.98
C LEU A 51 14.32 18.20 -19.79
N GLU A 52 14.65 19.45 -19.46
CA GLU A 52 16.02 19.88 -19.18
C GLU A 52 16.65 19.00 -18.08
N PRO A 53 17.66 18.18 -18.41
CA PRO A 53 18.08 17.08 -17.53
C PRO A 53 18.52 17.53 -16.14
N LYS A 54 19.27 18.64 -16.06
CA LYS A 54 19.87 19.11 -14.80
C LYS A 54 18.80 19.59 -13.81
N LYS A 55 17.90 20.45 -14.24
CA LYS A 55 16.84 21.01 -13.38
C LYS A 55 15.82 19.93 -13.02
N THR A 56 15.41 19.13 -14.00
CA THR A 56 14.42 18.05 -13.78
C THR A 56 14.92 17.01 -12.79
N ARG A 57 16.19 16.60 -12.88
CA ARG A 57 16.77 15.66 -11.91
C ARG A 57 16.78 16.20 -10.50
N ILE A 58 17.16 17.46 -10.31
CA ILE A 58 17.16 18.09 -8.98
C ILE A 58 15.76 18.10 -8.37
N ILE A 59 14.76 18.57 -9.13
CA ILE A 59 13.37 18.62 -8.66
C ILE A 59 12.82 17.22 -8.38
N ALA A 60 13.07 16.27 -9.29
CA ALA A 60 12.63 14.88 -9.12
C ALA A 60 13.26 14.19 -7.92
N VAL A 61 14.55 14.47 -7.61
CA VAL A 61 15.22 13.95 -6.42
C VAL A 61 14.58 14.53 -5.16
N PHE A 62 14.37 15.84 -5.09
CA PHE A 62 13.70 16.44 -3.93
C PHE A 62 12.29 15.89 -3.73
N GLY A 63 11.48 15.81 -4.78
CA GLY A 63 10.13 15.23 -4.70
C GLY A 63 10.15 13.76 -4.26
N THR A 64 11.06 12.97 -4.82
CA THR A 64 11.20 11.56 -4.45
C THR A 64 11.64 11.41 -3.00
N LEU A 65 12.65 12.15 -2.55
CA LEU A 65 13.14 12.08 -1.17
C LEU A 65 12.07 12.49 -0.16
N THR A 66 11.34 13.58 -0.43
CA THR A 66 10.26 14.03 0.43
C THR A 66 9.16 12.97 0.54
N THR A 67 8.72 12.42 -0.59
CA THR A 67 7.67 11.38 -0.61
C THR A 67 8.12 10.13 0.14
N VAL A 68 9.35 9.66 -0.11
CA VAL A 68 9.89 8.46 0.54
C VAL A 68 10.10 8.68 2.03
N LEU A 69 10.55 9.86 2.45
CA LEU A 69 10.73 10.20 3.86
C LEU A 69 9.39 10.16 4.61
N LEU A 70 8.37 10.84 4.09
CA LEU A 70 7.04 10.85 4.70
C LEU A 70 6.44 9.42 4.76
N TYR A 71 6.62 8.64 3.70
CA TYR A 71 6.19 7.26 3.66
C TYR A 71 6.93 6.39 4.69
N LEU A 72 8.26 6.58 4.83
CA LEU A 72 9.09 5.87 5.80
C LEU A 72 8.63 6.16 7.24
N ILE A 73 8.37 7.42 7.55
CA ILE A 73 7.86 7.82 8.88
C ILE A 73 6.55 7.06 9.18
N ALA A 74 5.59 7.07 8.26
CA ALA A 74 4.33 6.37 8.43
C ALA A 74 4.53 4.85 8.63
N GLN A 75 5.46 4.24 7.89
CA GLN A 75 5.78 2.81 8.03
C GLN A 75 6.44 2.50 9.37
N MET A 76 7.35 3.35 9.84
CA MET A 76 8.04 3.15 11.13
C MET A 76 7.08 3.28 12.31
N VAL A 77 6.14 4.23 12.25
CA VAL A 77 5.07 4.37 13.26
C VAL A 77 4.21 3.09 13.31
N GLY A 78 3.79 2.59 12.14
CA GLY A 78 3.01 1.35 12.06
C GLY A 78 3.77 0.12 12.57
N ALA A 79 5.03 -0.02 12.19
CA ALA A 79 5.87 -1.14 12.62
C ALA A 79 6.17 -1.09 14.12
N GLY A 80 6.48 0.08 14.67
CA GLY A 80 6.69 0.27 16.10
C GLY A 80 5.47 -0.12 16.92
N GLY A 81 4.28 0.34 16.52
CA GLY A 81 3.02 -0.04 17.17
C GLY A 81 2.71 -1.52 17.11
N LEU A 82 3.00 -2.19 15.98
CA LEU A 82 2.83 -3.65 15.86
C LEU A 82 3.77 -4.41 16.82
N ILE A 83 5.04 -4.06 16.86
CA ILE A 83 6.00 -4.70 17.75
C ILE A 83 5.64 -4.46 19.23
N GLN A 84 5.22 -3.27 19.57
CA GLN A 84 4.70 -2.95 20.90
C GLN A 84 3.53 -3.86 21.26
N THR A 85 2.57 -4.01 20.38
CA THR A 85 1.37 -4.83 20.63
C THR A 85 1.67 -6.32 20.70
N LEU A 86 2.57 -6.83 19.86
CA LEU A 86 2.87 -8.26 19.78
C LEU A 86 3.85 -8.75 20.85
N PHE A 87 4.84 -7.93 21.20
CA PHE A 87 5.94 -8.32 22.07
C PHE A 87 5.95 -7.58 23.42
N GLY A 88 5.05 -6.62 23.62
CA GLY A 88 5.00 -5.82 24.86
C GLY A 88 6.18 -4.86 25.04
N LEU A 89 6.99 -4.64 24.00
CA LEU A 89 8.12 -3.73 24.05
C LEU A 89 7.65 -2.28 24.09
N PRO A 90 8.30 -1.38 24.84
CA PRO A 90 8.05 0.04 24.73
C PRO A 90 8.23 0.54 23.30
N TYR A 91 7.36 1.45 22.85
CA TYR A 91 7.30 1.92 21.46
C TYR A 91 8.66 2.39 20.91
N ASP A 92 9.40 3.17 21.70
CA ASP A 92 10.68 3.72 21.27
C ASP A 92 11.71 2.63 20.97
N TYR A 93 11.81 1.62 21.84
CA TYR A 93 12.67 0.46 21.61
C TYR A 93 12.22 -0.36 20.39
N ALA A 94 10.92 -0.53 20.21
CA ALA A 94 10.35 -1.23 19.06
C ALA A 94 10.76 -0.54 17.74
N VAL A 95 10.67 0.78 17.67
CA VAL A 95 11.09 1.57 16.50
C VAL A 95 12.58 1.43 16.22
N TRP A 96 13.43 1.50 17.25
CA TRP A 96 14.89 1.31 17.10
C TRP A 96 15.24 -0.09 16.58
N VAL A 97 14.66 -1.13 17.16
CA VAL A 97 14.90 -2.52 16.73
C VAL A 97 14.51 -2.72 15.27
N VAL A 98 13.30 -2.28 14.89
CA VAL A 98 12.83 -2.40 13.50
C VAL A 98 13.72 -1.60 12.56
N GLY A 99 14.08 -0.37 12.93
CA GLY A 99 14.92 0.50 12.11
C GLY A 99 16.30 -0.09 11.85
N ILE A 100 16.97 -0.58 12.89
CA ILE A 100 18.28 -1.22 12.76
C ILE A 100 18.22 -2.45 11.88
N LEU A 101 17.26 -3.36 12.12
CA LEU A 101 17.08 -4.55 11.31
C LEU A 101 16.79 -4.21 9.85
N MET A 102 15.98 -3.19 9.60
CA MET A 102 15.69 -2.72 8.25
C MET A 102 16.95 -2.20 7.56
N ILE A 103 17.74 -1.37 8.21
CA ILE A 103 19.01 -0.84 7.66
C ILE A 103 19.94 -2.01 7.33
N LEU A 104 20.08 -2.96 8.23
CA LEU A 104 20.96 -4.11 8.02
C LEU A 104 20.55 -4.90 6.77
N TYR A 105 19.30 -5.37 6.69
CA TYR A 105 18.90 -6.21 5.56
C TYR A 105 18.87 -5.47 4.22
N VAL A 106 18.55 -4.17 4.22
CA VAL A 106 18.58 -3.35 3.00
C VAL A 106 20.01 -3.08 2.54
N SER A 107 20.92 -2.79 3.46
CA SER A 107 22.32 -2.50 3.13
C SER A 107 23.04 -3.72 2.54
N PHE A 108 22.78 -4.90 3.06
CA PHE A 108 23.41 -6.13 2.56
C PHE A 108 22.67 -6.77 1.37
N GLY A 109 21.36 -6.63 1.32
CA GLY A 109 20.54 -7.36 0.36
C GLY A 109 20.10 -6.56 -0.87
N GLY A 110 20.15 -5.25 -0.84
CA GLY A 110 19.73 -4.38 -1.94
C GLY A 110 18.30 -4.62 -2.42
N MET A 111 18.02 -4.25 -3.68
CA MET A 111 16.67 -4.35 -4.26
C MET A 111 16.18 -5.80 -4.47
N ILE A 112 17.08 -6.72 -4.74
CA ILE A 112 16.71 -8.12 -4.99
C ILE A 112 16.23 -8.77 -3.71
N ALA A 113 16.98 -8.64 -2.61
CA ALA A 113 16.57 -9.21 -1.34
C ALA A 113 15.28 -8.56 -0.80
N THR A 114 15.11 -7.25 -0.94
CA THR A 114 13.87 -6.58 -0.55
C THR A 114 12.67 -7.06 -1.37
N THR A 115 12.87 -7.41 -2.64
CA THR A 115 11.82 -8.00 -3.49
C THR A 115 11.42 -9.40 -3.00
N TRP A 116 12.39 -10.27 -2.68
CA TRP A 116 12.11 -11.58 -2.11
C TRP A 116 11.38 -11.51 -0.77
N VAL A 117 11.81 -10.62 0.12
CA VAL A 117 11.12 -10.39 1.40
C VAL A 117 9.67 -9.98 1.17
N GLN A 118 9.38 -9.16 0.15
CA GLN A 118 8.01 -8.75 -0.15
C GLN A 118 7.16 -9.88 -0.75
N ILE A 119 7.73 -10.75 -1.59
CA ILE A 119 7.02 -11.93 -2.10
C ILE A 119 6.61 -12.83 -0.92
N ILE A 120 7.54 -13.12 -0.02
CA ILE A 120 7.25 -13.93 1.17
C ILE A 120 6.16 -13.28 2.02
N LYS A 121 6.27 -11.97 2.28
CA LYS A 121 5.23 -11.22 3.02
C LYS A 121 3.87 -11.27 2.34
N ALA A 122 3.81 -11.15 1.01
CA ALA A 122 2.56 -11.19 0.26
C ALA A 122 1.89 -12.56 0.40
N ILE A 123 2.65 -13.64 0.27
CA ILE A 123 2.14 -15.01 0.45
C ILE A 123 1.61 -15.20 1.87
N LEU A 124 2.38 -14.84 2.89
CA LEU A 124 1.97 -14.96 4.29
C LEU A 124 0.74 -14.10 4.60
N LEU A 125 0.67 -12.89 4.05
CA LEU A 125 -0.48 -12.01 4.22
C LEU A 125 -1.75 -12.59 3.60
N LEU A 126 -1.66 -13.10 2.36
CA LEU A 126 -2.80 -13.71 1.68
C LEU A 126 -3.27 -14.98 2.39
N LEU A 127 -2.35 -15.84 2.83
CA LEU A 127 -2.69 -17.03 3.61
C LEU A 127 -3.34 -16.65 4.94
N GLY A 128 -2.75 -15.74 5.68
CA GLY A 128 -3.30 -15.26 6.96
C GLY A 128 -4.69 -14.64 6.81
N ALA A 129 -4.86 -13.76 5.83
CA ALA A 129 -6.15 -13.13 5.54
C ALA A 129 -7.21 -14.17 5.10
N SER A 130 -6.84 -15.16 4.28
CA SER A 130 -7.74 -16.22 3.84
C SER A 130 -8.17 -17.12 5.00
N ILE A 131 -7.22 -17.51 5.87
CA ILE A 131 -7.51 -18.30 7.07
C ILE A 131 -8.45 -17.53 7.99
N LEU A 132 -8.16 -16.24 8.24
CA LEU A 132 -8.98 -15.40 9.10
C LEU A 132 -10.40 -15.24 8.53
N ALA A 133 -10.54 -14.97 7.23
CA ALA A 133 -11.83 -14.88 6.56
C ALA A 133 -12.61 -16.22 6.66
N PHE A 134 -11.93 -17.34 6.46
CA PHE A 134 -12.54 -18.66 6.57
C PHE A 134 -13.02 -18.94 8.02
N LEU A 135 -12.22 -18.61 9.02
CA LEU A 135 -12.60 -18.80 10.43
C LEU A 135 -13.79 -17.92 10.82
N VAL A 136 -13.82 -16.66 10.35
CA VAL A 136 -14.97 -15.78 10.56
C VAL A 136 -16.22 -16.36 9.90
N LEU A 137 -16.14 -16.73 8.62
CA LEU A 137 -17.27 -17.33 7.91
C LEU A 137 -17.78 -18.60 8.61
N LYS A 138 -16.88 -19.45 9.05
CA LYS A 138 -17.22 -20.67 9.80
C LYS A 138 -17.95 -20.34 11.11
N ASN A 139 -17.50 -19.33 11.85
CA ASN A 139 -18.11 -18.92 13.10
C ASN A 139 -19.53 -18.36 12.94
N TYR A 140 -19.85 -17.83 11.76
CA TYR A 140 -21.17 -17.30 11.40
C TYR A 140 -21.93 -18.22 10.41
N GLU A 141 -21.64 -19.53 10.43
CA GLU A 141 -22.33 -20.55 9.63
C GLU A 141 -22.34 -20.26 8.13
N PHE A 142 -21.28 -19.61 7.61
CA PHE A 142 -21.16 -19.13 6.22
C PHE A 142 -22.29 -18.19 5.78
N SER A 143 -22.99 -17.55 6.73
CA SER A 143 -24.04 -16.58 6.46
C SER A 143 -23.49 -15.15 6.51
N LEU A 144 -23.44 -14.48 5.37
CA LEU A 144 -23.08 -13.06 5.30
C LEU A 144 -24.10 -12.18 6.05
N ASN A 145 -25.38 -12.56 6.03
CA ASN A 145 -26.41 -11.82 6.75
C ASN A 145 -26.14 -11.82 8.26
N ASN A 146 -25.74 -12.97 8.83
CA ASN A 146 -25.42 -13.06 10.25
C ASN A 146 -24.19 -12.20 10.60
N ILE A 147 -23.19 -12.13 9.70
CA ILE A 147 -22.02 -11.26 9.90
C ILE A 147 -22.45 -9.79 9.92
N PHE A 148 -23.23 -9.35 8.94
CA PHE A 148 -23.64 -7.95 8.83
C PHE A 148 -24.62 -7.55 9.94
N SER A 149 -25.57 -8.41 10.33
CA SER A 149 -26.47 -8.13 11.45
C SER A 149 -25.69 -8.01 12.77
N THR A 150 -24.80 -8.96 13.04
CA THR A 150 -23.96 -8.90 14.26
C THR A 150 -23.04 -7.67 14.25
N ALA A 151 -22.45 -7.32 13.09
CA ALA A 151 -21.61 -6.13 12.98
C ALA A 151 -22.41 -4.86 13.28
N SER A 152 -23.64 -4.75 12.78
CA SER A 152 -24.51 -3.60 13.04
C SER A 152 -25.03 -3.55 14.48
N GLU A 153 -25.21 -4.69 15.14
CA GLU A 153 -25.63 -4.75 16.56
C GLU A 153 -24.51 -4.30 17.50
N ILE A 154 -23.27 -4.68 17.21
CA ILE A 154 -22.12 -4.40 18.08
C ILE A 154 -21.58 -2.98 17.86
N HIS A 155 -21.69 -2.45 16.65
CA HIS A 155 -21.10 -1.16 16.33
C HIS A 155 -21.95 0.01 16.86
N SER A 156 -21.27 1.05 17.38
CA SER A 156 -21.93 2.24 17.94
C SER A 156 -22.84 2.99 16.96
N SER A 157 -22.56 2.92 15.66
CA SER A 157 -23.36 3.54 14.59
C SER A 157 -24.50 2.63 14.09
N GLY A 158 -24.68 1.44 14.65
CA GLY A 158 -25.74 0.51 14.27
C GLY A 158 -25.72 0.17 12.78
N ASN A 159 -26.88 0.09 12.15
CA ASN A 159 -27.01 -0.22 10.72
C ASN A 159 -26.32 0.77 9.79
N ASN A 160 -26.00 1.97 10.24
CA ASN A 160 -25.39 3.00 9.40
C ASN A 160 -23.99 2.59 8.91
N ILE A 161 -23.30 1.67 9.60
CA ILE A 161 -21.99 1.16 9.14
C ILE A 161 -22.04 0.44 7.78
N LEU A 162 -23.21 -0.05 7.39
CA LEU A 162 -23.43 -0.75 6.12
C LEU A 162 -23.66 0.20 4.94
N PHE A 163 -23.81 1.48 5.20
CA PHE A 163 -24.11 2.51 4.20
C PHE A 163 -22.97 3.53 4.10
N PRO A 164 -22.80 4.16 2.91
CA PRO A 164 -21.81 5.22 2.73
C PRO A 164 -22.20 6.48 3.50
N GLY A 165 -21.22 7.34 3.80
CA GLY A 165 -21.42 8.66 4.37
C GLY A 165 -21.07 8.79 5.86
N GLN A 166 -20.46 7.77 6.46
CA GLN A 166 -20.01 7.82 7.87
C GLN A 166 -18.69 8.58 8.01
N LEU A 167 -17.76 8.39 7.09
CA LEU A 167 -16.46 9.04 7.11
C LEU A 167 -16.47 10.32 6.27
N ILE A 168 -17.07 10.27 5.09
CA ILE A 168 -17.13 11.37 4.14
C ILE A 168 -18.55 11.43 3.59
N SER A 169 -19.30 12.48 3.89
CA SER A 169 -20.68 12.67 3.44
C SER A 169 -20.79 13.41 2.10
N ASP A 170 -19.76 14.18 1.72
CA ASP A 170 -19.76 14.95 0.49
C ASP A 170 -19.31 14.11 -0.71
N PRO A 171 -20.15 13.95 -1.76
CA PRO A 171 -19.82 13.16 -2.94
C PRO A 171 -18.57 13.63 -3.69
N VAL A 172 -18.32 14.94 -3.73
CA VAL A 172 -17.15 15.50 -4.42
C VAL A 172 -15.87 15.10 -3.69
N SER A 173 -15.89 15.11 -2.36
CA SER A 173 -14.77 14.67 -1.52
C SER A 173 -14.49 13.18 -1.67
N ILE A 174 -15.53 12.33 -1.80
CA ILE A 174 -15.37 10.89 -2.06
C ILE A 174 -14.71 10.65 -3.42
N ILE A 175 -15.18 11.32 -4.46
CA ILE A 175 -14.59 11.19 -5.82
C ILE A 175 -13.15 11.69 -5.82
N SER A 176 -12.90 12.85 -5.20
CA SER A 176 -11.55 13.41 -5.08
C SER A 176 -10.59 12.46 -4.35
N LEU A 177 -11.03 11.86 -3.24
CA LEU A 177 -10.26 10.87 -2.51
C LEU A 177 -9.99 9.62 -3.38
N GLY A 178 -10.99 9.12 -4.09
CA GLY A 178 -10.84 7.99 -5.00
C GLY A 178 -9.78 8.26 -6.08
N ILE A 179 -9.86 9.41 -6.74
CA ILE A 179 -8.88 9.85 -7.75
C ILE A 179 -7.49 9.99 -7.13
N ALA A 180 -7.38 10.59 -5.94
CA ALA A 180 -6.12 10.75 -5.23
C ALA A 180 -5.48 9.40 -4.87
N LEU A 181 -6.26 8.41 -4.45
CA LEU A 181 -5.77 7.07 -4.14
C LEU A 181 -5.30 6.33 -5.39
N ILE A 182 -6.05 6.42 -6.48
CA ILE A 182 -5.72 5.77 -7.76
C ILE A 182 -4.41 6.32 -8.33
N PHE A 183 -4.35 7.62 -8.55
CA PHE A 183 -3.18 8.27 -9.16
C PHE A 183 -2.02 8.44 -8.17
N GLY A 184 -2.31 8.61 -6.88
CA GLY A 184 -1.29 8.64 -5.84
C GLY A 184 -0.52 7.34 -5.78
N THR A 185 -1.21 6.19 -5.80
CA THR A 185 -0.56 4.88 -5.85
C THR A 185 0.25 4.71 -7.13
N ALA A 186 -0.29 5.13 -8.28
CA ALA A 186 0.38 5.06 -9.57
C ALA A 186 1.60 6.00 -9.68
N GLY A 187 1.65 7.07 -8.88
CA GLY A 187 2.75 8.05 -8.87
C GLY A 187 3.86 7.79 -7.86
N LEU A 188 3.75 6.78 -7.00
CA LEU A 188 4.74 6.52 -5.95
C LEU A 188 6.09 6.04 -6.51
N PRO A 189 7.18 6.80 -6.34
CA PRO A 189 8.48 6.49 -6.95
C PRO A 189 9.02 5.12 -6.57
N HIS A 190 8.86 4.71 -5.32
CA HIS A 190 9.35 3.42 -4.81
C HIS A 190 8.60 2.21 -5.38
N ILE A 191 7.36 2.38 -5.85
CA ILE A 191 6.61 1.34 -6.58
C ILE A 191 7.13 1.28 -8.02
N LEU A 192 7.22 2.42 -8.68
CA LEU A 192 7.62 2.53 -10.08
C LEU A 192 9.06 2.04 -10.33
N MET A 193 9.98 2.27 -9.38
CA MET A 193 11.36 1.81 -9.47
C MET A 193 11.50 0.29 -9.55
N ARG A 194 10.52 -0.49 -9.09
CA ARG A 194 10.57 -1.95 -9.17
C ARG A 194 10.50 -2.49 -10.59
N PHE A 195 9.88 -1.76 -11.51
CA PHE A 195 9.86 -2.15 -12.91
C PHE A 195 11.24 -2.08 -13.58
N PHE A 196 12.20 -1.41 -12.98
CA PHE A 196 13.58 -1.41 -13.48
C PHE A 196 14.39 -2.65 -13.07
N THR A 197 13.91 -3.43 -12.10
CA THR A 197 14.60 -4.65 -11.64
C THR A 197 14.39 -5.86 -12.55
N VAL A 198 13.36 -5.84 -13.42
CA VAL A 198 13.11 -6.94 -14.36
C VAL A 198 13.97 -6.81 -15.62
N PRO A 199 14.33 -7.94 -16.29
CA PRO A 199 15.29 -7.92 -17.41
C PRO A 199 14.84 -7.08 -18.61
N ASN A 200 13.55 -7.17 -18.98
CA ASN A 200 13.01 -6.51 -20.17
C ASN A 200 11.54 -6.08 -19.98
N ALA A 201 11.03 -5.28 -20.91
CA ALA A 201 9.67 -4.75 -20.89
C ALA A 201 8.59 -5.86 -20.93
N ARG A 202 8.85 -6.96 -21.66
CA ARG A 202 7.94 -8.11 -21.70
C ARG A 202 7.84 -8.78 -20.33
N SER A 203 8.96 -8.95 -19.63
CA SER A 203 8.98 -9.47 -18.26
C SER A 203 8.26 -8.52 -17.29
N ALA A 204 8.40 -7.20 -17.47
CA ALA A 204 7.65 -6.22 -16.69
C ALA A 204 6.12 -6.39 -16.85
N ARG A 205 5.68 -6.62 -18.09
CA ARG A 205 4.26 -6.85 -18.41
C ARG A 205 3.75 -8.20 -17.87
N ILE A 206 4.54 -9.27 -18.00
CA ILE A 206 4.15 -10.60 -17.51
C ILE A 206 4.12 -10.65 -15.99
N SER A 207 5.07 -9.99 -15.31
CA SER A 207 5.06 -9.93 -13.84
C SER A 207 3.91 -9.10 -13.28
N ALA A 208 3.18 -8.43 -14.13
CA ALA A 208 2.05 -7.59 -13.85
C ALA A 208 0.70 -8.31 -14.03
N ALA A 209 0.67 -9.41 -14.75
CA ALA A 209 -0.52 -10.23 -15.00
C ALA A 209 -0.62 -11.41 -14.03
#